data_040eee7800687c106212ecc5a4c758db
#
_entry.id   040eee7800687c106212ecc5a4c758db
#
_cell.length_a   1.000
_cell.length_b   1.000
_cell.length_c   1.000
_cell.angle_alpha   90.00
_cell.angle_beta   90.00
_cell.angle_gamma   90.00
#
_symmetry.space_group_name_H-M   'P 1'
#
loop_
_entity.id
_entity.type
_entity.pdbx_description
1 polymer ?
#
loop_
_entity_poly.entity_id
_entity_poly.type
_entity_poly.pdbx_seq_one_letter_code
_entity_poly.pdbx_strand_id
1 'polypeptide(L)'
;MAFLSRPADSHRFQLIVTAIISGAVSISALIAFQQLRRAKRVQDIKDSIPDNDSTGNNLTEWGAASDAFAPSKEDERSAALALRARQGDYDDDLILEQLARNRVFLKDEGLAKLRSAFIIVVGCGGVGSHAIAALCRSGVSRIRLIDFDQVTLSSLNRHAVATLADVGTPKVHAIRKRLEQITPWVHFDCRNELFSAKVASEQLAPLNGQQPTFIVDAIDNIDSKVALLEYCHKNDLKVISSMGAGCKSDPTRIHIGDISSSTDDPLSKATRRRLKLLGVSSGIPVVFSSEKADPAKAQLLPLPEEEFAKGNVGELGVLKDFRVRILPVLGTMPAVFGLCVANHIMLEIAGYPHEYIIAKNREKMYDGILAYIQGQEEKLARAMGRDAQGLRLRITVDDVGYLVDEIFRGRSVVSGLPTRLVLVRWRQPDKKFVNEDIDGQKYSLLEMRDLVTMTRDEATRHWKEVLIGSRTPQELYDEAVMKMVDKRLAEEREYEKYR
;
A
#
# COMPACT_ATOMS: atom_id res chain seq x y z
N MET A 1 39.21 46.75 41.81
CA MET A 1 40.42 45.97 42.04
C MET A 1 40.49 45.57 43.49
N ALA A 2 40.05 44.37 43.89
CA ALA A 2 40.36 43.69 45.15
C ALA A 2 39.48 42.41 45.31
N PHE A 3 39.67 41.43 44.46
CA PHE A 3 39.10 40.09 44.69
C PHE A 3 40.00 38.96 44.12
N LEU A 4 41.27 39.19 44.13
CA LEU A 4 42.26 38.16 43.75
C LEU A 4 43.39 38.09 44.78
N SER A 5 43.17 37.51 45.93
CA SER A 5 44.22 36.91 46.77
C SER A 5 43.62 36.30 48.05
N ARG A 6 43.08 35.07 47.94
CA ARG A 6 43.06 34.18 49.09
C ARG A 6 43.75 32.88 48.65
N PRO A 7 44.80 32.44 49.35
CA PRO A 7 45.50 31.25 48.96
C PRO A 7 44.62 30.02 49.07
N ALA A 8 44.75 29.13 48.07
CA ALA A 8 44.07 27.85 47.99
C ALA A 8 44.63 26.84 48.97
N ASP A 9 44.70 27.20 50.24
CA ASP A 9 45.24 26.41 51.38
C ASP A 9 44.13 25.80 52.22
N SER A 10 43.02 25.41 51.66
CA SER A 10 42.21 24.47 52.41
C SER A 10 42.49 23.06 51.92
N HIS A 11 42.98 22.24 52.78
CA HIS A 11 43.20 20.79 52.60
C HIS A 11 42.02 20.10 51.92
N ARG A 12 40.82 20.61 52.10
CA ARG A 12 39.59 20.20 51.41
C ARG A 12 39.57 20.52 49.91
N PHE A 13 40.09 21.66 49.51
CA PHE A 13 40.18 22.04 48.09
C PHE A 13 41.21 21.15 47.34
N GLN A 14 42.34 20.90 47.94
CA GLN A 14 43.36 19.97 47.40
C GLN A 14 42.82 18.56 47.28
N LEU A 15 42.07 18.07 48.26
CA LEU A 15 41.41 16.74 48.19
C LEU A 15 40.36 16.65 47.10
N ILE A 16 39.55 17.70 46.92
CA ILE A 16 38.55 17.74 45.82
C ILE A 16 39.22 17.74 44.44
N VAL A 17 40.26 18.56 44.25
CA VAL A 17 41.01 18.61 43.01
C VAL A 17 41.69 17.27 42.71
N THR A 18 42.33 16.66 43.73
CA THR A 18 42.96 15.34 43.56
C THR A 18 41.93 14.26 43.25
N ALA A 19 40.74 14.27 43.87
CA ALA A 19 39.67 13.32 43.54
C ALA A 19 39.15 13.48 42.15
N ILE A 20 38.96 14.74 41.65
CA ILE A 20 38.52 15.01 40.28
C ILE A 20 39.60 14.54 39.27
N ILE A 21 40.86 14.87 39.49
CA ILE A 21 41.97 14.43 38.61
C ILE A 21 42.10 12.93 38.60
N SER A 22 42.07 12.27 39.77
CA SER A 22 42.11 10.81 39.87
C SER A 22 40.93 10.14 39.18
N GLY A 23 39.70 10.70 39.34
CA GLY A 23 38.50 10.24 38.65
C GLY A 23 38.64 10.38 37.12
N ALA A 24 39.08 11.54 36.63
CA ALA A 24 39.31 11.77 35.21
C ALA A 24 40.36 10.84 34.59
N VAL A 25 41.46 10.61 35.30
CA VAL A 25 42.50 9.65 34.88
C VAL A 25 41.98 8.23 34.85
N SER A 26 41.23 7.82 35.84
CA SER A 26 40.63 6.48 35.89
C SER A 26 39.61 6.25 34.76
N ILE A 27 38.72 7.24 34.49
CA ILE A 27 37.75 7.18 33.40
C ILE A 27 38.49 7.14 32.04
N SER A 28 39.49 7.97 31.86
CA SER A 28 40.31 7.99 30.62
C SER A 28 41.05 6.66 30.39
N ALA A 29 41.58 6.08 31.43
CA ALA A 29 42.24 4.76 31.38
C ALA A 29 41.23 3.65 31.02
N LEU A 30 40.03 3.71 31.58
CA LEU A 30 38.97 2.75 31.28
C LEU A 30 38.48 2.86 29.83
N ILE A 31 38.32 4.07 29.35
CA ILE A 31 37.94 4.34 27.94
C ILE A 31 39.05 3.86 26.98
N ALA A 32 40.30 4.17 27.29
CA ALA A 32 41.47 3.70 26.50
C ALA A 32 41.55 2.17 26.48
N PHE A 33 41.36 1.52 27.63
CA PHE A 33 41.31 0.07 27.71
C PHE A 33 40.19 -0.54 26.90
N GLN A 34 38.99 0.05 26.95
CA GLN A 34 37.88 -0.41 26.15
C GLN A 34 38.10 -0.22 24.65
N GLN A 35 38.73 0.90 24.25
CA GLN A 35 39.10 1.16 22.85
C GLN A 35 40.18 0.17 22.36
N LEU A 36 41.19 -0.10 23.14
CA LEU A 36 42.23 -1.10 22.82
C LEU A 36 41.61 -2.50 22.69
N ARG A 37 40.74 -2.87 23.62
CA ARG A 37 40.05 -4.16 23.57
C ARG A 37 39.12 -4.29 22.35
N ARG A 38 38.46 -3.18 21.97
CA ARG A 38 37.65 -3.11 20.75
C ARG A 38 38.53 -3.19 19.49
N ALA A 39 39.63 -2.43 19.45
CA ALA A 39 40.57 -2.45 18.32
C ALA A 39 41.18 -3.84 18.12
N LYS A 40 41.59 -4.48 19.20
CA LYS A 40 42.10 -5.86 19.17
C LYS A 40 41.05 -6.85 18.65
N ARG A 41 39.83 -6.75 19.13
CA ARG A 41 38.74 -7.61 18.67
C ARG A 41 38.37 -7.39 17.19
N VAL A 42 38.43 -6.14 16.70
CA VAL A 42 38.27 -5.82 15.29
C VAL A 42 39.41 -6.36 14.45
N GLN A 43 40.66 -6.30 14.99
CA GLN A 43 41.83 -6.85 14.31
C GLN A 43 41.75 -8.39 14.26
N ASP A 44 41.41 -9.04 15.37
CA ASP A 44 41.23 -10.49 15.44
C ASP A 44 40.14 -10.97 14.45
N ILE A 45 39.05 -10.18 14.27
CA ILE A 45 37.98 -10.45 13.27
C ILE A 45 38.52 -10.24 11.85
N LYS A 46 39.33 -9.18 11.59
CA LYS A 46 39.93 -8.96 10.27
C LYS A 46 40.91 -10.04 9.89
N ASP A 47 41.76 -10.45 10.84
CA ASP A 47 42.76 -11.47 10.63
C ASP A 47 42.15 -12.89 10.48
N SER A 48 40.88 -13.04 10.90
CA SER A 48 40.10 -14.26 10.70
C SER A 48 39.36 -14.32 9.35
N ILE A 49 39.38 -13.24 8.55
CA ILE A 49 38.84 -13.23 7.19
C ILE A 49 39.95 -13.79 6.26
N PRO A 50 39.70 -14.92 5.59
CA PRO A 50 40.68 -15.45 4.64
C PRO A 50 40.95 -14.47 3.50
N ASP A 51 42.20 -14.20 3.19
CA ASP A 51 42.57 -13.42 2.02
C ASP A 51 42.11 -14.11 0.74
N ASN A 52 41.34 -13.39 -0.06
CA ASN A 52 40.62 -13.88 -1.22
C ASN A 52 41.50 -14.04 -2.48
N ASP A 53 42.82 -14.23 -2.34
CA ASP A 53 43.80 -14.31 -3.45
C ASP A 53 44.12 -15.72 -3.93
N SER A 54 43.36 -16.73 -3.54
CA SER A 54 43.52 -18.06 -4.09
C SER A 54 42.24 -18.53 -4.80
N THR A 55 42.26 -18.38 -6.11
CA THR A 55 41.55 -19.22 -7.11
C THR A 55 40.44 -20.12 -6.59
N GLY A 56 39.24 -19.71 -6.90
CA GLY A 56 38.04 -20.53 -7.09
C GLY A 56 37.97 -21.82 -6.30
N ASN A 57 37.28 -21.80 -5.19
CA ASN A 57 36.44 -22.95 -4.82
C ASN A 57 35.48 -22.63 -3.69
N ASN A 58 34.22 -22.78 -4.02
CA ASN A 58 33.13 -23.21 -3.14
C ASN A 58 32.89 -22.44 -1.82
N LEU A 59 31.90 -21.56 -1.88
CA LEU A 59 31.15 -21.04 -0.72
C LEU A 59 30.61 -22.14 0.24
N THR A 60 30.80 -23.41 -0.10
CA THR A 60 30.40 -24.57 0.70
C THR A 60 31.43 -24.96 1.77
N GLU A 61 32.65 -24.43 1.73
CA GLU A 61 33.70 -24.72 2.71
C GLU A 61 33.84 -23.72 3.85
N TRP A 62 32.97 -22.73 3.91
CA TRP A 62 32.95 -21.72 4.99
C TRP A 62 32.65 -22.28 6.38
N GLY A 63 32.27 -23.55 6.49
CA GLY A 63 31.99 -24.24 7.75
C GLY A 63 33.13 -25.09 8.30
N ALA A 64 34.27 -25.24 7.57
CA ALA A 64 35.27 -26.24 7.92
C ALA A 64 36.64 -25.68 8.37
N ALA A 65 36.85 -24.35 8.43
CA ALA A 65 38.20 -23.83 8.39
C ALA A 65 38.72 -23.08 9.63
N SER A 66 38.16 -23.13 10.80
CA SER A 66 38.92 -22.81 12.02
C SER A 66 38.22 -23.26 13.31
N ASP A 67 38.97 -23.76 14.26
CA ASP A 67 38.53 -24.06 15.64
C ASP A 67 37.93 -22.83 16.39
N ALA A 68 38.06 -21.63 15.83
CA ALA A 68 37.47 -20.40 16.34
C ALA A 68 35.98 -20.28 16.01
N PHE A 69 35.48 -21.08 15.07
CA PHE A 69 34.06 -21.13 14.66
C PHE A 69 33.52 -22.58 14.77
N ALA A 70 33.88 -23.29 15.79
CA ALA A 70 33.21 -24.54 16.09
C ALA A 70 31.68 -24.26 16.17
N PRO A 71 30.84 -25.07 15.48
CA PRO A 71 29.41 -24.90 15.49
C PRO A 71 28.91 -24.81 16.93
N SER A 72 28.09 -23.83 17.22
CA SER A 72 27.44 -23.75 18.52
C SER A 72 26.52 -24.98 18.71
N LYS A 73 26.18 -25.31 19.94
CA LYS A 73 25.19 -26.37 20.22
C LYS A 73 23.87 -26.12 19.51
N GLU A 74 23.55 -24.86 19.24
CA GLU A 74 22.35 -24.46 18.50
C GLU A 74 22.52 -24.74 17.00
N ASP A 75 23.69 -24.53 16.44
CA ASP A 75 23.97 -24.86 15.04
C ASP A 75 23.95 -26.38 14.81
N GLU A 76 24.52 -27.16 15.75
CA GLU A 76 24.49 -28.62 15.71
C GLU A 76 23.03 -29.13 15.79
N ARG A 77 22.22 -28.57 16.68
CA ARG A 77 20.79 -28.88 16.79
C ARG A 77 20.06 -28.53 15.49
N SER A 78 20.28 -27.36 14.93
CA SER A 78 19.69 -26.91 13.69
C SER A 78 20.06 -27.80 12.51
N ALA A 79 21.33 -28.24 12.44
CA ALA A 79 21.80 -29.17 11.42
C ALA A 79 21.14 -30.55 11.55
N ALA A 80 20.98 -31.06 12.79
CA ALA A 80 20.30 -32.33 13.05
C ALA A 80 18.82 -32.27 12.67
N LEU A 81 18.11 -31.17 12.99
CA LEU A 81 16.72 -30.94 12.58
C LEU A 81 16.58 -30.85 11.06
N ALA A 82 17.50 -30.14 10.40
CA ALA A 82 17.52 -30.05 8.95
C ALA A 82 17.77 -31.42 8.28
N LEU A 83 18.61 -32.27 8.88
CA LEU A 83 18.84 -33.63 8.40
C LEU A 83 17.57 -34.49 8.49
N ARG A 84 16.87 -34.46 9.63
CA ARG A 84 15.58 -35.13 9.81
C ARG A 84 14.56 -34.68 8.76
N ALA A 85 14.43 -33.35 8.56
CA ALA A 85 13.54 -32.81 7.56
C ALA A 85 13.83 -33.28 6.13
N ARG A 86 15.13 -33.37 5.76
CA ARG A 86 15.56 -33.88 4.42
C ARG A 86 15.30 -35.37 4.24
N GLN A 87 15.30 -36.14 5.32
CA GLN A 87 14.99 -37.57 5.29
C GLN A 87 13.48 -37.87 5.19
N GLY A 88 12.65 -36.80 5.23
CA GLY A 88 11.20 -36.91 5.17
C GLY A 88 10.52 -37.13 6.54
N ASP A 89 11.30 -37.13 7.63
CA ASP A 89 10.79 -37.17 8.99
C ASP A 89 10.39 -35.72 9.44
N TYR A 90 9.30 -35.24 8.85
CA TYR A 90 8.79 -33.91 9.04
C TYR A 90 7.57 -33.93 9.97
N ASP A 91 7.82 -33.91 11.27
CA ASP A 91 6.80 -33.93 12.31
C ASP A 91 6.35 -32.51 12.75
N ASP A 92 5.41 -32.46 13.71
CA ASP A 92 4.88 -31.19 14.22
C ASP A 92 5.93 -30.37 14.99
N ASP A 93 6.91 -31.04 15.60
CA ASP A 93 8.00 -30.36 16.32
C ASP A 93 8.89 -29.58 15.35
N LEU A 94 9.20 -30.14 14.18
CA LEU A 94 9.95 -29.44 13.13
C LEU A 94 9.16 -28.25 12.55
N ILE A 95 7.83 -28.43 12.35
CA ILE A 95 6.96 -27.35 11.87
C ILE A 95 6.95 -26.21 12.90
N LEU A 96 6.78 -26.52 14.18
CA LEU A 96 6.76 -25.52 15.25
C LEU A 96 8.11 -24.82 15.46
N GLU A 97 9.22 -25.53 15.27
CA GLU A 97 10.56 -24.92 15.27
C GLU A 97 10.69 -23.90 14.10
N GLN A 98 10.28 -24.29 12.89
CA GLN A 98 10.27 -23.36 11.73
C GLN A 98 9.37 -22.15 11.96
N LEU A 99 8.26 -22.32 12.67
CA LEU A 99 7.28 -21.27 12.97
C LEU A 99 7.53 -20.58 14.33
N ALA A 100 8.65 -20.85 15.01
CA ALA A 100 8.90 -20.41 16.39
C ALA A 100 8.70 -18.90 16.58
N ARG A 101 9.18 -18.07 15.67
CA ARG A 101 9.03 -16.59 15.74
C ARG A 101 7.58 -16.15 15.59
N ASN A 102 6.82 -16.75 14.67
CA ASN A 102 5.41 -16.50 14.51
C ASN A 102 4.59 -16.99 15.71
N ARG A 103 5.00 -18.13 16.29
CA ARG A 103 4.40 -18.68 17.52
C ARG A 103 4.53 -17.72 18.68
N VAL A 104 5.71 -17.13 18.89
CA VAL A 104 5.93 -16.13 19.95
C VAL A 104 5.07 -14.88 19.72
N PHE A 105 4.94 -14.42 18.49
CA PHE A 105 4.18 -13.22 18.14
C PHE A 105 2.65 -13.44 18.21
N LEU A 106 2.15 -14.50 17.61
CA LEU A 106 0.71 -14.80 17.50
C LEU A 106 0.17 -15.60 18.69
N LYS A 107 1.05 -16.12 19.56
CA LYS A 107 0.78 -17.11 20.58
C LYS A 107 0.33 -18.45 19.97
N ASP A 108 0.23 -19.49 20.79
CA ASP A 108 -0.16 -20.84 20.34
C ASP A 108 -1.57 -20.85 19.72
N GLU A 109 -2.51 -20.13 20.32
CA GLU A 109 -3.90 -20.06 19.86
C GLU A 109 -4.00 -19.40 18.47
N GLY A 110 -3.36 -18.24 18.27
CA GLY A 110 -3.37 -17.54 16.98
C GLY A 110 -2.68 -18.34 15.89
N LEU A 111 -1.54 -18.99 16.21
CA LEU A 111 -0.85 -19.84 15.27
C LEU A 111 -1.68 -21.08 14.90
N ALA A 112 -2.37 -21.70 15.86
CA ALA A 112 -3.24 -22.85 15.60
C ALA A 112 -4.39 -22.49 14.66
N LYS A 113 -5.03 -21.33 14.83
CA LYS A 113 -6.04 -20.80 13.91
C LYS A 113 -5.48 -20.62 12.50
N LEU A 114 -4.28 -20.04 12.38
CA LEU A 114 -3.62 -19.83 11.09
C LEU A 114 -3.27 -21.17 10.41
N ARG A 115 -2.76 -22.15 11.14
CA ARG A 115 -2.43 -23.48 10.65
C ARG A 115 -3.66 -24.27 10.19
N SER A 116 -4.80 -24.06 10.81
CA SER A 116 -6.06 -24.71 10.42
C SER A 116 -6.77 -24.00 9.24
N ALA A 117 -6.33 -22.83 8.85
CA ALA A 117 -6.99 -22.03 7.82
C ALA A 117 -6.87 -22.67 6.42
N PHE A 118 -7.92 -22.51 5.62
CA PHE A 118 -7.91 -22.76 4.18
C PHE A 118 -8.03 -21.42 3.45
N ILE A 119 -7.05 -21.09 2.62
CA ILE A 119 -6.98 -19.84 1.87
C ILE A 119 -7.05 -20.09 0.39
N ILE A 120 -7.82 -19.27 -0.32
CA ILE A 120 -7.89 -19.29 -1.79
C ILE A 120 -7.21 -18.02 -2.31
N VAL A 121 -6.28 -18.16 -3.24
CA VAL A 121 -5.62 -17.01 -3.90
C VAL A 121 -5.96 -17.03 -5.37
N VAL A 122 -6.60 -15.96 -5.84
CA VAL A 122 -6.94 -15.77 -7.25
C VAL A 122 -6.02 -14.72 -7.85
N GLY A 123 -5.18 -15.14 -8.79
CA GLY A 123 -4.08 -14.38 -9.35
C GLY A 123 -2.74 -14.70 -8.66
N CYS A 124 -1.84 -15.34 -9.40
CA CYS A 124 -0.52 -15.79 -8.94
C CYS A 124 0.63 -14.97 -9.56
N GLY A 125 0.36 -13.71 -9.90
CA GLY A 125 1.35 -12.79 -10.45
C GLY A 125 2.27 -12.18 -9.38
N GLY A 126 2.74 -10.96 -9.61
CA GLY A 126 3.65 -10.27 -8.69
C GLY A 126 3.12 -10.13 -7.27
N VAL A 127 1.87 -9.75 -7.09
CA VAL A 127 1.23 -9.60 -5.77
C VAL A 127 0.94 -10.97 -5.15
N GLY A 128 0.21 -11.82 -5.90
CA GLY A 128 -0.26 -13.11 -5.37
C GLY A 128 0.88 -14.04 -4.97
N SER A 129 1.96 -14.12 -5.75
CA SER A 129 3.11 -14.99 -5.43
C SER A 129 3.81 -14.58 -4.12
N HIS A 130 3.94 -13.28 -3.84
CA HIS A 130 4.50 -12.79 -2.57
C HIS A 130 3.55 -13.05 -1.40
N ALA A 131 2.24 -12.85 -1.58
CA ALA A 131 1.25 -13.18 -0.56
C ALA A 131 1.26 -14.68 -0.23
N ILE A 132 1.25 -15.55 -1.24
CA ILE A 132 1.30 -17.01 -1.08
C ILE A 132 2.56 -17.43 -0.33
N ALA A 133 3.72 -16.96 -0.77
CA ALA A 133 4.99 -17.31 -0.15
C ALA A 133 5.04 -16.87 1.34
N ALA A 134 4.54 -15.69 1.67
CA ALA A 134 4.46 -15.20 3.05
C ALA A 134 3.48 -16.02 3.90
N LEU A 135 2.28 -16.34 3.38
CA LEU A 135 1.27 -17.13 4.08
C LEU A 135 1.74 -18.54 4.38
N CYS A 136 2.32 -19.26 3.39
CA CYS A 136 2.85 -20.60 3.58
C CYS A 136 3.98 -20.61 4.62
N ARG A 137 4.94 -19.68 4.52
CA ARG A 137 6.05 -19.54 5.49
C ARG A 137 5.58 -19.16 6.89
N SER A 138 4.38 -18.61 7.02
CA SER A 138 3.82 -18.21 8.31
C SER A 138 2.92 -19.24 8.96
N GLY A 139 2.68 -20.39 8.30
CA GLY A 139 1.99 -21.51 8.91
C GLY A 139 0.66 -21.91 8.27
N VAL A 140 0.20 -21.23 7.22
CA VAL A 140 -0.99 -21.68 6.48
C VAL A 140 -0.72 -23.04 5.89
N SER A 141 -1.61 -24.01 6.17
CA SER A 141 -1.40 -25.42 5.78
C SER A 141 -2.21 -25.85 4.56
N ARG A 142 -3.23 -25.10 4.16
CA ARG A 142 -4.08 -25.43 3.00
C ARG A 142 -4.29 -24.18 2.17
N ILE A 143 -3.94 -24.28 0.88
CA ILE A 143 -4.04 -23.17 -0.04
C ILE A 143 -4.46 -23.62 -1.43
N ARG A 144 -5.49 -22.97 -1.99
CA ARG A 144 -5.88 -23.10 -3.37
C ARG A 144 -5.31 -21.95 -4.17
N LEU A 145 -4.68 -22.27 -5.30
CA LEU A 145 -4.09 -21.31 -6.23
C LEU A 145 -4.88 -21.35 -7.53
N ILE A 146 -5.37 -20.20 -7.99
CA ILE A 146 -6.15 -20.07 -9.22
C ILE A 146 -5.47 -19.04 -10.10
N ASP A 147 -4.91 -19.46 -11.23
CA ASP A 147 -4.31 -18.61 -12.25
C ASP A 147 -4.18 -19.40 -13.54
N PHE A 148 -4.45 -18.81 -14.69
CA PHE A 148 -4.38 -19.44 -16.00
C PHE A 148 -3.07 -19.17 -16.73
N ASP A 149 -2.26 -18.23 -16.24
CA ASP A 149 -1.03 -17.79 -16.89
C ASP A 149 0.14 -18.75 -16.67
N GLN A 150 1.07 -18.67 -17.62
CA GLN A 150 2.39 -19.29 -17.50
C GLN A 150 3.43 -18.27 -17.03
N VAL A 151 4.53 -18.78 -16.47
CA VAL A 151 5.70 -17.98 -16.14
C VAL A 151 6.37 -17.54 -17.44
N THR A 152 6.57 -16.25 -17.62
CA THR A 152 7.32 -15.66 -18.73
C THR A 152 8.64 -15.06 -18.23
N LEU A 153 9.59 -14.77 -19.12
CA LEU A 153 10.82 -14.07 -18.74
C LEU A 153 10.52 -12.74 -18.05
N SER A 154 9.52 -12.00 -18.55
CA SER A 154 9.09 -10.73 -17.96
C SER A 154 8.40 -10.89 -16.60
N SER A 155 7.99 -12.11 -16.22
CA SER A 155 7.46 -12.39 -14.88
C SER A 155 8.55 -12.42 -13.81
N LEU A 156 9.77 -12.81 -14.17
CA LEU A 156 10.85 -13.07 -13.23
C LEU A 156 11.30 -11.82 -12.46
N ASN A 157 11.07 -10.62 -12.99
CA ASN A 157 11.43 -9.38 -12.30
C ASN A 157 10.55 -9.06 -11.08
N ARG A 158 9.39 -9.74 -10.94
CA ARG A 158 8.42 -9.44 -9.86
C ARG A 158 7.77 -10.65 -9.20
N HIS A 159 7.96 -11.86 -9.76
CA HIS A 159 7.40 -13.08 -9.19
C HIS A 159 8.27 -13.60 -8.03
N ALA A 160 7.65 -13.89 -6.87
CA ALA A 160 8.35 -14.18 -5.61
C ALA A 160 9.26 -15.44 -5.66
N VAL A 161 8.89 -16.44 -6.44
CA VAL A 161 9.51 -17.77 -6.32
C VAL A 161 9.89 -18.42 -7.66
N ALA A 162 9.41 -17.91 -8.80
CA ALA A 162 9.72 -18.47 -10.11
C ALA A 162 11.18 -18.25 -10.48
N THR A 163 11.78 -19.25 -11.09
CA THR A 163 13.15 -19.26 -11.59
C THR A 163 13.17 -19.29 -13.12
N LEU A 164 14.36 -19.12 -13.70
CA LEU A 164 14.53 -19.23 -15.15
C LEU A 164 14.08 -20.61 -15.69
N ALA A 165 14.26 -21.68 -14.92
CA ALA A 165 13.85 -23.03 -15.28
C ALA A 165 12.32 -23.21 -15.27
N ASP A 166 11.56 -22.30 -14.68
CA ASP A 166 10.11 -22.38 -14.62
C ASP A 166 9.42 -21.62 -15.77
N VAL A 167 10.20 -20.93 -16.63
CA VAL A 167 9.64 -20.23 -17.80
C VAL A 167 8.92 -21.24 -18.72
N GLY A 168 7.66 -20.93 -19.07
CA GLY A 168 6.78 -21.82 -19.83
C GLY A 168 5.95 -22.79 -18.98
N THR A 169 6.13 -22.81 -17.65
CA THR A 169 5.26 -23.60 -16.76
C THR A 169 4.12 -22.75 -16.20
N PRO A 170 2.94 -23.34 -15.89
CA PRO A 170 1.87 -22.62 -15.21
C PRO A 170 2.35 -22.04 -13.88
N LYS A 171 1.99 -20.78 -13.60
CA LYS A 171 2.41 -20.06 -12.37
C LYS A 171 2.05 -20.83 -11.09
N VAL A 172 0.86 -21.43 -11.04
CA VAL A 172 0.38 -22.20 -9.89
C VAL A 172 1.30 -23.42 -9.59
N HIS A 173 1.82 -24.07 -10.61
CA HIS A 173 2.73 -25.20 -10.44
C HIS A 173 4.15 -24.77 -10.10
N ALA A 174 4.64 -23.67 -10.65
CA ALA A 174 5.94 -23.10 -10.31
C ALA A 174 5.98 -22.70 -8.81
N ILE A 175 4.89 -22.09 -8.31
CA ILE A 175 4.75 -21.73 -6.89
C ILE A 175 4.76 -22.99 -6.01
N ARG A 176 3.93 -23.98 -6.32
CA ARG A 176 3.87 -25.24 -5.57
C ARG A 176 5.24 -25.90 -5.49
N LYS A 177 5.88 -26.15 -6.64
CA LYS A 177 7.20 -26.78 -6.74
C LYS A 177 8.24 -26.12 -5.85
N ARG A 178 8.23 -24.78 -5.76
CA ARG A 178 9.19 -24.04 -4.94
C ARG A 178 8.83 -24.07 -3.47
N LEU A 179 7.57 -23.89 -3.13
CA LEU A 179 7.15 -23.81 -1.74
C LEU A 179 7.11 -25.17 -1.04
N GLU A 180 6.89 -26.28 -1.74
CA GLU A 180 7.06 -27.63 -1.22
C GLU A 180 8.48 -27.90 -0.69
N GLN A 181 9.49 -27.22 -1.24
CA GLN A 181 10.88 -27.31 -0.75
C GLN A 181 11.12 -26.48 0.53
N ILE A 182 10.21 -25.59 0.88
CA ILE A 182 10.33 -24.68 2.02
C ILE A 182 9.37 -25.08 3.13
N THR A 183 8.14 -25.44 2.75
CA THR A 183 7.03 -25.75 3.64
C THR A 183 6.32 -27.02 3.17
N PRO A 184 6.97 -28.20 3.31
CA PRO A 184 6.47 -29.46 2.74
C PRO A 184 5.15 -29.93 3.34
N TRP A 185 4.73 -29.40 4.48
CA TRP A 185 3.44 -29.71 5.12
C TRP A 185 2.24 -28.96 4.51
N VAL A 186 2.48 -28.01 3.59
CA VAL A 186 1.39 -27.23 2.98
C VAL A 186 0.72 -28.06 1.88
N HIS A 187 -0.58 -28.18 1.96
CA HIS A 187 -1.39 -28.82 0.92
C HIS A 187 -1.82 -27.78 -0.13
N PHE A 188 -1.36 -27.98 -1.37
CA PHE A 188 -1.65 -27.12 -2.51
C PHE A 188 -2.72 -27.73 -3.41
N ASP A 189 -3.84 -26.99 -3.62
CA ASP A 189 -4.82 -27.25 -4.67
C ASP A 189 -4.56 -26.27 -5.82
N CYS A 190 -3.87 -26.72 -6.86
CA CYS A 190 -3.45 -25.90 -7.99
C CYS A 190 -4.44 -26.00 -9.13
N ARG A 191 -5.07 -24.89 -9.50
CA ARG A 191 -6.01 -24.77 -10.61
C ARG A 191 -5.45 -23.82 -11.67
N ASN A 192 -4.99 -24.40 -12.78
CA ASN A 192 -4.53 -23.64 -13.93
C ASN A 192 -5.73 -23.26 -14.79
N GLU A 193 -6.56 -22.34 -14.30
CA GLU A 193 -7.85 -21.96 -14.83
C GLU A 193 -8.07 -20.46 -14.76
N LEU A 194 -8.85 -19.92 -15.70
CA LEU A 194 -9.27 -18.53 -15.67
C LEU A 194 -10.44 -18.36 -14.70
N PHE A 195 -10.33 -17.40 -13.77
CA PHE A 195 -11.44 -17.02 -12.91
C PHE A 195 -12.47 -16.18 -13.67
N SER A 196 -13.73 -16.56 -13.56
CA SER A 196 -14.87 -15.78 -14.09
C SER A 196 -16.13 -15.99 -13.24
N ALA A 197 -17.11 -15.10 -13.41
CA ALA A 197 -18.38 -15.19 -12.70
C ALA A 197 -19.09 -16.56 -12.87
N LYS A 198 -18.92 -17.22 -14.03
CA LYS A 198 -19.57 -18.49 -14.36
C LYS A 198 -19.03 -19.67 -13.56
N VAL A 199 -17.77 -19.64 -13.19
CA VAL A 199 -17.08 -20.74 -12.48
C VAL A 199 -16.79 -20.41 -11.01
N ALA A 200 -17.22 -19.24 -10.53
CA ALA A 200 -16.95 -18.77 -9.19
C ALA A 200 -17.40 -19.75 -8.10
N SER A 201 -18.61 -20.34 -8.24
CA SER A 201 -19.15 -21.31 -7.27
C SER A 201 -18.31 -22.60 -7.18
N GLU A 202 -17.72 -23.04 -8.28
CA GLU A 202 -16.88 -24.22 -8.33
C GLU A 202 -15.45 -23.91 -7.84
N GLN A 203 -14.87 -22.82 -8.32
CA GLN A 203 -13.49 -22.45 -8.00
C GLN A 203 -13.33 -22.00 -6.55
N LEU A 204 -14.36 -21.43 -5.95
CA LEU A 204 -14.38 -21.00 -4.53
C LEU A 204 -15.04 -22.04 -3.60
N ALA A 205 -15.41 -23.21 -4.11
CA ALA A 205 -16.02 -24.28 -3.34
C ALA A 205 -15.11 -24.78 -2.19
N PRO A 206 -15.71 -25.37 -1.15
CA PRO A 206 -14.96 -25.98 -0.05
C PRO A 206 -13.91 -27.00 -0.52
N LEU A 207 -12.87 -27.17 0.25
CA LEU A 207 -11.86 -28.20 0.06
C LEU A 207 -12.02 -29.26 1.14
N ASN A 208 -12.35 -30.52 0.74
CA ASN A 208 -12.61 -31.60 1.67
C ASN A 208 -13.62 -31.25 2.78
N GLY A 209 -14.68 -30.52 2.43
CA GLY A 209 -15.73 -30.06 3.36
C GLY A 209 -15.36 -28.81 4.17
N GLN A 210 -14.15 -28.29 4.05
CA GLN A 210 -13.74 -27.07 4.73
C GLN A 210 -14.01 -25.84 3.85
N GLN A 211 -14.79 -24.91 4.35
CA GLN A 211 -15.01 -23.61 3.72
C GLN A 211 -13.73 -22.77 3.71
N PRO A 212 -13.54 -21.92 2.66
CA PRO A 212 -12.41 -21.00 2.66
C PRO A 212 -12.52 -20.02 3.85
N THR A 213 -11.44 -19.96 4.61
CA THR A 213 -11.32 -19.03 5.74
C THR A 213 -11.12 -17.59 5.26
N PHE A 214 -10.38 -17.45 4.14
CA PHE A 214 -10.09 -16.16 3.52
C PHE A 214 -9.83 -16.32 2.02
N ILE A 215 -10.21 -15.31 1.24
CA ILE A 215 -9.96 -15.25 -0.20
C ILE A 215 -9.06 -14.04 -0.49
N VAL A 216 -8.07 -14.24 -1.35
CA VAL A 216 -7.19 -13.19 -1.85
C VAL A 216 -7.53 -12.89 -3.29
N ASP A 217 -7.87 -11.65 -3.57
CA ASP A 217 -8.00 -11.13 -4.91
C ASP A 217 -6.72 -10.38 -5.32
N ALA A 218 -5.91 -11.00 -6.17
CA ALA A 218 -4.72 -10.42 -6.76
C ALA A 218 -4.83 -10.32 -8.29
N ILE A 219 -6.07 -10.21 -8.81
CA ILE A 219 -6.38 -10.09 -10.23
C ILE A 219 -6.18 -8.63 -10.68
N ASP A 220 -5.62 -8.43 -11.86
CA ASP A 220 -5.48 -7.10 -12.48
C ASP A 220 -6.58 -6.78 -13.51
N ASN A 221 -7.33 -7.79 -13.96
CA ASN A 221 -8.48 -7.60 -14.85
C ASN A 221 -9.70 -7.13 -14.05
N ILE A 222 -10.31 -6.02 -14.45
CA ILE A 222 -11.41 -5.39 -13.71
C ILE A 222 -12.68 -6.26 -13.70
N ASP A 223 -13.01 -6.91 -14.79
CA ASP A 223 -14.24 -7.69 -14.90
C ASP A 223 -14.21 -8.91 -13.99
N SER A 224 -13.11 -9.67 -14.04
CA SER A 224 -12.89 -10.82 -13.15
C SER A 224 -12.79 -10.40 -11.68
N LYS A 225 -12.12 -9.27 -11.39
CA LYS A 225 -12.00 -8.71 -10.03
C LYS A 225 -13.38 -8.35 -9.46
N VAL A 226 -14.19 -7.62 -10.20
CA VAL A 226 -15.54 -7.24 -9.77
C VAL A 226 -16.41 -8.46 -9.55
N ALA A 227 -16.36 -9.45 -10.46
CA ALA A 227 -17.11 -10.70 -10.31
C ALA A 227 -16.72 -11.49 -9.06
N LEU A 228 -15.41 -11.55 -8.75
CA LEU A 228 -14.90 -12.20 -7.53
C LEU A 228 -15.40 -11.51 -6.27
N LEU A 229 -15.25 -10.19 -6.20
CA LEU A 229 -15.61 -9.41 -5.02
C LEU A 229 -17.13 -9.40 -4.80
N GLU A 230 -17.93 -9.30 -5.87
CA GLU A 230 -19.40 -9.43 -5.82
C GLU A 230 -19.81 -10.80 -5.29
N TYR A 231 -19.21 -11.87 -5.83
CA TYR A 231 -19.49 -13.23 -5.37
C TYR A 231 -19.17 -13.42 -3.89
N CYS A 232 -17.99 -12.96 -3.45
CA CYS A 232 -17.59 -13.05 -2.05
C CYS A 232 -18.55 -12.28 -1.14
N HIS A 233 -18.92 -11.07 -1.51
CA HIS A 233 -19.85 -10.25 -0.74
C HIS A 233 -21.26 -10.89 -0.62
N LYS A 234 -21.79 -11.42 -1.73
CA LYS A 234 -23.11 -12.09 -1.74
C LYS A 234 -23.16 -13.38 -0.92
N ASN A 235 -22.04 -14.07 -0.78
CA ASN A 235 -21.94 -15.34 -0.06
C ASN A 235 -21.29 -15.22 1.32
N ASP A 236 -21.10 -14.00 1.82
CA ASP A 236 -20.47 -13.69 3.12
C ASP A 236 -19.07 -14.33 3.28
N LEU A 237 -18.30 -14.37 2.20
CA LEU A 237 -16.95 -14.90 2.18
C LEU A 237 -15.95 -13.79 2.47
N LYS A 238 -15.07 -13.99 3.45
CA LYS A 238 -14.01 -13.02 3.77
C LYS A 238 -13.03 -12.91 2.61
N VAL A 239 -12.84 -11.69 2.10
CA VAL A 239 -11.95 -11.40 0.98
C VAL A 239 -11.12 -10.15 1.26
N ILE A 240 -9.87 -10.14 0.80
CA ILE A 240 -9.06 -8.93 0.65
C ILE A 240 -8.63 -8.77 -0.79
N SER A 241 -8.69 -7.56 -1.30
CA SER A 241 -8.35 -7.27 -2.69
C SER A 241 -7.11 -6.37 -2.78
N SER A 242 -6.18 -6.75 -3.65
CA SER A 242 -5.06 -5.88 -4.02
C SER A 242 -5.47 -4.97 -5.16
N MET A 243 -5.28 -3.68 -4.99
CA MET A 243 -5.50 -2.68 -6.03
C MET A 243 -4.26 -2.51 -6.92
N GLY A 244 -4.16 -1.45 -7.68
CA GLY A 244 -3.11 -1.26 -8.68
C GLY A 244 -1.72 -1.00 -8.08
N ALA A 245 -0.80 -1.93 -8.28
CA ALA A 245 0.61 -1.77 -7.90
C ALA A 245 1.48 -1.18 -9.04
N GLY A 246 0.91 -1.01 -10.23
CA GLY A 246 1.60 -0.41 -11.39
C GLY A 246 1.72 1.10 -11.31
N CYS A 247 2.77 1.66 -11.93
CA CYS A 247 3.08 3.10 -11.92
C CYS A 247 3.24 3.69 -10.51
N LYS A 248 3.69 2.89 -9.55
CA LYS A 248 3.93 3.26 -8.16
C LYS A 248 5.40 3.05 -7.80
N SER A 249 5.93 3.93 -6.95
CA SER A 249 7.35 3.94 -6.54
C SER A 249 7.55 4.14 -5.04
N ASP A 250 6.55 4.69 -4.34
CA ASP A 250 6.64 5.03 -2.92
C ASP A 250 5.93 3.97 -2.05
N PRO A 251 6.68 3.07 -1.40
CA PRO A 251 6.11 2.03 -0.55
C PRO A 251 5.49 2.59 0.74
N THR A 252 5.84 3.81 1.15
CA THR A 252 5.30 4.44 2.37
C THR A 252 3.85 4.92 2.19
N ARG A 253 3.37 4.93 0.95
CA ARG A 253 2.00 5.30 0.61
C ARG A 253 1.08 4.12 0.35
N ILE A 254 1.50 2.92 0.72
CA ILE A 254 0.65 1.74 0.66
C ILE A 254 -0.17 1.67 1.94
N HIS A 255 -1.47 1.51 1.79
CA HIS A 255 -2.44 1.46 2.88
C HIS A 255 -3.30 0.21 2.77
N ILE A 256 -3.78 -0.24 3.92
CA ILE A 256 -4.86 -1.23 4.03
C ILE A 256 -6.07 -0.50 4.58
N GLY A 257 -7.22 -0.63 3.94
CA GLY A 257 -8.45 0.01 4.38
C GLY A 257 -9.65 -0.54 3.66
N ASP A 258 -10.84 -0.01 3.94
CA ASP A 258 -12.04 -0.39 3.22
C ASP A 258 -12.03 0.18 1.78
N ILE A 259 -12.67 -0.53 0.85
CA ILE A 259 -12.75 -0.13 -0.55
C ILE A 259 -13.39 1.25 -0.71
N SER A 260 -14.32 1.63 0.15
CA SER A 260 -14.97 2.96 0.15
C SER A 260 -13.98 4.10 0.38
N SER A 261 -12.92 3.85 1.17
CA SER A 261 -11.88 4.82 1.51
C SER A 261 -10.67 4.82 0.57
N SER A 262 -10.63 3.91 -0.42
CA SER A 262 -9.51 3.79 -1.35
C SER A 262 -9.50 4.93 -2.37
N THR A 263 -8.48 5.78 -2.32
CA THR A 263 -8.32 6.98 -3.17
C THR A 263 -7.14 6.84 -4.12
N ASP A 264 -7.05 7.72 -5.12
CA ASP A 264 -5.89 7.94 -6.02
C ASP A 264 -5.46 6.77 -6.92
N ASP A 265 -5.98 5.56 -6.73
CA ASP A 265 -5.68 4.43 -7.59
C ASP A 265 -6.77 4.24 -8.67
N PRO A 266 -6.40 4.26 -9.99
CA PRO A 266 -7.37 4.11 -11.07
C PRO A 266 -8.11 2.77 -11.05
N LEU A 267 -7.42 1.67 -10.69
CA LEU A 267 -8.03 0.34 -10.61
C LEU A 267 -9.04 0.29 -9.46
N SER A 268 -8.68 0.83 -8.30
CA SER A 268 -9.57 0.91 -7.15
C SER A 268 -10.83 1.74 -7.47
N LYS A 269 -10.65 2.91 -8.10
CA LYS A 269 -11.75 3.78 -8.52
C LYS A 269 -12.72 3.06 -9.47
N ALA A 270 -12.20 2.36 -10.46
CA ALA A 270 -13.02 1.62 -11.42
C ALA A 270 -13.75 0.45 -10.75
N THR A 271 -13.06 -0.31 -9.88
CA THR A 271 -13.64 -1.43 -9.13
C THR A 271 -14.75 -0.96 -8.19
N ARG A 272 -14.49 0.10 -7.40
CA ARG A 272 -15.47 0.67 -6.47
C ARG A 272 -16.74 1.14 -7.18
N ARG A 273 -16.62 1.83 -8.32
CA ARG A 273 -17.78 2.29 -9.11
C ARG A 273 -18.63 1.13 -9.59
N ARG A 274 -18.02 0.09 -10.14
CA ARG A 274 -18.75 -1.09 -10.63
C ARG A 274 -19.41 -1.86 -9.50
N LEU A 275 -18.71 -2.05 -8.37
CA LEU A 275 -19.28 -2.71 -7.19
C LEU A 275 -20.46 -1.94 -6.63
N LYS A 276 -20.41 -0.60 -6.64
CA LYS A 276 -21.54 0.22 -6.19
C LYS A 276 -22.81 0.01 -7.04
N LEU A 277 -22.66 -0.15 -8.36
CA LEU A 277 -23.81 -0.50 -9.25
C LEU A 277 -24.41 -1.87 -8.92
N LEU A 278 -23.61 -2.76 -8.32
CA LEU A 278 -24.04 -4.10 -7.86
C LEU A 278 -24.51 -4.11 -6.40
N GLY A 279 -24.64 -2.92 -5.77
CA GLY A 279 -25.10 -2.77 -4.38
C GLY A 279 -24.01 -2.93 -3.33
N VAL A 280 -22.73 -3.05 -3.72
CA VAL A 280 -21.59 -3.22 -2.79
C VAL A 280 -20.85 -1.90 -2.67
N SER A 281 -21.05 -1.17 -1.56
CA SER A 281 -20.43 0.15 -1.33
C SER A 281 -19.26 0.15 -0.35
N SER A 282 -19.18 -0.85 0.55
CA SER A 282 -18.19 -0.95 1.62
C SER A 282 -18.05 -2.39 2.11
N GLY A 283 -17.22 -2.64 3.11
CA GLY A 283 -17.08 -3.95 3.75
C GLY A 283 -16.04 -4.86 3.10
N ILE A 284 -15.25 -4.36 2.12
CA ILE A 284 -14.19 -5.13 1.49
C ILE A 284 -12.84 -4.49 1.82
N PRO A 285 -11.98 -5.12 2.62
CA PRO A 285 -10.63 -4.67 2.84
C PRO A 285 -9.82 -4.70 1.54
N VAL A 286 -9.08 -3.63 1.28
CA VAL A 286 -8.24 -3.49 0.09
C VAL A 286 -6.85 -2.99 0.45
N VAL A 287 -5.84 -3.43 -0.30
CA VAL A 287 -4.50 -2.86 -0.30
C VAL A 287 -4.38 -1.92 -1.48
N PHE A 288 -4.11 -0.64 -1.23
CA PHE A 288 -4.02 0.39 -2.25
C PHE A 288 -2.90 1.39 -1.95
N SER A 289 -2.47 2.14 -2.97
CA SER A 289 -1.49 3.21 -2.80
C SER A 289 -2.14 4.57 -2.99
N SER A 290 -1.88 5.48 -2.07
CA SER A 290 -2.25 6.90 -2.18
C SER A 290 -1.28 7.72 -3.04
N GLU A 291 -0.30 7.10 -3.69
CA GLU A 291 0.57 7.75 -4.65
C GLU A 291 -0.21 8.11 -5.91
N LYS A 292 -0.22 9.41 -6.25
CA LYS A 292 -0.88 9.88 -7.45
C LYS A 292 -0.07 9.48 -8.69
N ALA A 293 -0.76 8.89 -9.68
CA ALA A 293 -0.12 8.61 -10.95
C ALA A 293 0.36 9.92 -11.61
N ASP A 294 1.66 9.99 -11.87
CA ASP A 294 2.28 11.11 -12.57
C ASP A 294 2.68 10.65 -13.98
N PRO A 295 2.05 11.20 -15.03
CA PRO A 295 2.38 10.85 -16.41
C PRO A 295 3.86 11.10 -16.79
N ALA A 296 4.52 12.02 -16.07
CA ALA A 296 5.95 12.31 -16.30
C ALA A 296 6.88 11.24 -15.70
N LYS A 297 6.40 10.48 -14.69
CA LYS A 297 7.22 9.49 -13.97
C LYS A 297 7.10 8.07 -14.53
N ALA A 298 5.92 7.71 -15.01
CA ALA A 298 5.68 6.35 -15.50
C ALA A 298 4.76 6.39 -16.73
N GLN A 299 5.34 6.30 -17.91
CA GLN A 299 4.62 6.27 -19.18
C GLN A 299 4.46 4.83 -19.65
N LEU A 300 3.32 4.55 -20.27
CA LEU A 300 3.11 3.31 -21.01
C LEU A 300 4.10 3.25 -22.18
N LEU A 301 4.85 2.16 -22.30
CA LEU A 301 5.68 1.94 -23.46
C LEU A 301 4.78 1.87 -24.72
N PRO A 302 5.14 2.59 -25.80
CA PRO A 302 4.44 2.44 -27.07
C PRO A 302 4.64 1.00 -27.57
N LEU A 303 3.63 0.48 -28.25
CA LEU A 303 3.80 -0.78 -29.00
C LEU A 303 4.82 -0.57 -30.11
N PRO A 304 5.64 -1.59 -30.43
CA PRO A 304 6.50 -1.56 -31.60
C PRO A 304 5.68 -1.20 -32.86
N GLU A 305 6.19 -0.28 -33.67
CA GLU A 305 5.49 0.20 -34.88
C GLU A 305 5.12 -0.95 -35.82
N GLU A 306 5.93 -2.01 -35.89
CA GLU A 306 5.68 -3.21 -36.69
C GLU A 306 4.42 -3.97 -36.29
N GLU A 307 4.03 -3.96 -35.00
CA GLU A 307 2.82 -4.61 -34.53
C GLU A 307 1.57 -3.74 -34.71
N PHE A 308 1.74 -2.42 -34.66
CA PHE A 308 0.68 -1.48 -35.01
C PHE A 308 0.31 -1.57 -36.53
N ALA A 309 1.30 -1.78 -37.36
CA ALA A 309 1.10 -1.90 -38.83
C ALA A 309 0.39 -3.20 -39.22
N LYS A 310 0.42 -4.25 -38.39
CA LYS A 310 -0.28 -5.53 -38.64
C LYS A 310 -1.78 -5.49 -38.38
N GLY A 311 -2.31 -4.40 -37.81
CA GLY A 311 -3.76 -4.14 -37.72
C GLY A 311 -4.56 -4.95 -36.68
N ASN A 312 -3.98 -5.98 -36.05
CA ASN A 312 -4.66 -6.91 -35.14
C ASN A 312 -4.12 -6.82 -33.71
N VAL A 313 -4.16 -5.63 -33.13
CA VAL A 313 -3.67 -5.39 -31.76
C VAL A 313 -4.42 -6.22 -30.71
N GLY A 314 -5.67 -6.63 -31.00
CA GLY A 314 -6.47 -7.49 -30.12
C GLY A 314 -6.07 -8.98 -30.14
N GLU A 315 -5.33 -9.43 -31.15
CA GLU A 315 -4.86 -10.85 -31.25
C GLU A 315 -3.58 -11.12 -30.43
N LEU A 316 -2.89 -10.05 -29.98
CA LEU A 316 -1.68 -10.16 -29.14
C LEU A 316 -2.00 -10.41 -27.66
N GLY A 317 -3.26 -10.27 -27.26
CA GLY A 317 -3.72 -10.58 -25.92
C GLY A 317 -4.27 -12.01 -25.81
N VAL A 318 -3.93 -12.71 -24.73
CA VAL A 318 -4.50 -14.04 -24.41
C VAL A 318 -6.03 -13.99 -24.28
N LEU A 319 -6.61 -12.81 -24.02
CA LEU A 319 -8.04 -12.53 -23.98
C LEU A 319 -8.35 -11.30 -24.84
N LYS A 320 -9.54 -11.27 -25.46
CA LYS A 320 -9.99 -10.29 -26.46
C LYS A 320 -9.90 -8.82 -26.03
N ASP A 321 -9.88 -8.53 -24.74
CA ASP A 321 -9.77 -7.19 -24.13
C ASP A 321 -8.58 -7.06 -23.17
N PHE A 322 -7.60 -7.96 -23.26
CA PHE A 322 -6.44 -7.94 -22.39
C PHE A 322 -5.45 -6.86 -22.82
N ARG A 323 -4.77 -6.22 -21.84
CA ARG A 323 -3.84 -5.10 -22.07
C ARG A 323 -2.71 -5.52 -23.03
N VAL A 324 -2.67 -4.94 -24.18
CA VAL A 324 -1.56 -5.10 -25.16
C VAL A 324 -0.34 -4.26 -24.78
N ARG A 325 -0.51 -3.21 -23.93
CA ARG A 325 0.56 -2.32 -23.51
C ARG A 325 1.18 -2.75 -22.18
N ILE A 326 2.52 -2.75 -22.14
CA ILE A 326 3.26 -3.03 -20.90
C ILE A 326 3.04 -1.88 -19.92
N LEU A 327 2.38 -2.19 -18.81
CA LEU A 327 2.25 -1.26 -17.69
C LEU A 327 3.60 -1.18 -16.96
N PRO A 328 4.18 0.01 -16.73
CA PRO A 328 5.38 0.15 -15.92
C PRO A 328 5.13 -0.36 -14.50
N VAL A 329 5.92 -1.34 -14.07
CA VAL A 329 5.83 -1.94 -12.72
C VAL A 329 7.23 -2.08 -12.15
N LEU A 330 7.49 -1.40 -11.06
CA LEU A 330 8.67 -1.63 -10.24
C LEU A 330 8.46 -2.90 -9.41
N GLY A 331 9.29 -3.93 -9.59
CA GLY A 331 9.07 -5.28 -9.04
C GLY A 331 8.86 -5.33 -7.52
N THR A 332 9.44 -4.39 -6.77
CA THR A 332 9.27 -4.25 -5.32
C THR A 332 7.85 -3.82 -4.91
N MET A 333 7.14 -3.06 -5.75
CA MET A 333 5.81 -2.58 -5.38
C MET A 333 4.78 -3.71 -5.27
N PRO A 334 4.61 -4.61 -6.27
CA PRO A 334 3.77 -5.78 -6.10
C PRO A 334 4.16 -6.66 -4.90
N ALA A 335 5.47 -6.75 -4.58
CA ALA A 335 5.94 -7.51 -3.43
C ALA A 335 5.40 -6.92 -2.12
N VAL A 336 5.53 -5.60 -1.91
CA VAL A 336 4.99 -4.93 -0.71
C VAL A 336 3.47 -5.07 -0.63
N PHE A 337 2.74 -4.92 -1.74
CA PHE A 337 1.29 -5.17 -1.77
C PHE A 337 0.96 -6.60 -1.33
N GLY A 338 1.67 -7.61 -1.85
CA GLY A 338 1.47 -9.01 -1.48
C GLY A 338 1.77 -9.29 -0.01
N LEU A 339 2.83 -8.67 0.54
CA LEU A 339 3.15 -8.77 1.96
C LEU A 339 2.11 -8.08 2.85
N CYS A 340 1.56 -6.94 2.43
CA CYS A 340 0.45 -6.28 3.14
C CYS A 340 -0.80 -7.16 3.16
N VAL A 341 -1.15 -7.80 2.03
CA VAL A 341 -2.26 -8.76 1.95
C VAL A 341 -2.05 -9.92 2.94
N ALA A 342 -0.87 -10.56 2.90
CA ALA A 342 -0.55 -11.67 3.79
C ALA A 342 -0.60 -11.26 5.27
N ASN A 343 -0.03 -10.11 5.61
CA ASN A 343 -0.03 -9.58 6.98
C ASN A 343 -1.45 -9.37 7.49
N HIS A 344 -2.33 -8.75 6.70
CA HIS A 344 -3.73 -8.55 7.07
C HIS A 344 -4.43 -9.88 7.37
N ILE A 345 -4.29 -10.87 6.48
CA ILE A 345 -4.90 -12.19 6.63
C ILE A 345 -4.42 -12.88 7.92
N MET A 346 -3.11 -12.83 8.17
CA MET A 346 -2.52 -13.46 9.36
C MET A 346 -3.07 -12.84 10.65
N LEU A 347 -3.16 -11.51 10.73
CA LEU A 347 -3.66 -10.81 11.90
C LEU A 347 -5.16 -11.06 12.10
N GLU A 348 -5.96 -11.03 11.04
CA GLU A 348 -7.40 -11.32 11.06
C GLU A 348 -7.69 -12.76 11.54
N ILE A 349 -7.03 -13.75 10.95
CA ILE A 349 -7.24 -15.16 11.32
C ILE A 349 -6.78 -15.45 12.74
N ALA A 350 -5.62 -14.91 13.13
CA ALA A 350 -5.10 -15.07 14.49
C ALA A 350 -5.95 -14.34 15.54
N GLY A 351 -6.80 -13.39 15.14
CA GLY A 351 -7.53 -12.51 16.06
C GLY A 351 -6.61 -11.53 16.77
N TYR A 352 -5.50 -11.12 16.11
CA TYR A 352 -4.56 -10.16 16.67
C TYR A 352 -5.14 -8.74 16.54
N PRO A 353 -5.18 -7.95 17.62
CA PRO A 353 -5.69 -6.59 17.56
C PRO A 353 -4.86 -5.74 16.59
N HIS A 354 -5.49 -5.19 15.57
CA HIS A 354 -4.84 -4.30 14.63
C HIS A 354 -5.79 -3.19 14.19
N GLU A 355 -5.22 -2.02 13.96
CA GLU A 355 -5.93 -0.86 13.45
C GLU A 355 -5.06 -0.19 12.40
N TYR A 356 -5.58 -0.05 11.18
CA TYR A 356 -4.86 0.63 10.11
C TYR A 356 -5.20 2.11 10.11
N ILE A 357 -4.19 2.93 10.32
CA ILE A 357 -4.33 4.38 10.27
C ILE A 357 -4.20 4.83 8.82
N ILE A 358 -5.33 4.98 8.15
CA ILE A 358 -5.38 5.64 6.85
C ILE A 358 -5.14 7.12 7.09
N ALA A 359 -4.02 7.62 6.59
CA ALA A 359 -3.47 8.97 6.75
C ALA A 359 -4.44 10.04 7.33
N LYS A 360 -4.40 10.25 8.64
CA LYS A 360 -5.17 11.29 9.39
C LYS A 360 -5.06 12.71 8.80
N ASN A 361 -4.05 12.97 7.96
CA ASN A 361 -3.83 14.29 7.37
C ASN A 361 -4.83 14.66 6.27
N ARG A 362 -5.42 13.70 5.56
CA ARG A 362 -6.37 14.01 4.47
C ARG A 362 -7.72 14.43 4.98
N GLU A 363 -8.29 13.69 5.92
CA GLU A 363 -9.57 14.03 6.53
C GLU A 363 -9.54 15.42 7.13
N LYS A 364 -8.49 15.75 7.91
CA LYS A 364 -8.27 17.10 8.43
C LYS A 364 -8.09 18.15 7.33
N MET A 365 -7.51 17.78 6.19
CA MET A 365 -7.40 18.67 5.04
C MET A 365 -8.77 18.92 4.40
N TYR A 366 -9.60 17.90 4.24
CA TYR A 366 -10.95 18.04 3.69
C TYR A 366 -11.87 18.82 4.64
N ASP A 367 -11.79 18.59 5.95
CA ASP A 367 -12.46 19.41 6.96
C ASP A 367 -12.08 20.89 6.83
N GLY A 368 -10.79 21.15 6.66
CA GLY A 368 -10.27 22.51 6.45
C GLY A 368 -10.79 23.16 5.14
N ILE A 369 -10.92 22.37 4.07
CA ILE A 369 -11.49 22.84 2.79
C ILE A 369 -13.00 23.06 2.93
N LEU A 370 -13.72 22.18 3.61
CA LEU A 370 -15.15 22.33 3.86
C LEU A 370 -15.43 23.60 4.70
N ALA A 371 -14.66 23.80 5.77
CA ALA A 371 -14.75 25.03 6.58
C ALA A 371 -14.44 26.28 5.77
N TYR A 372 -13.49 26.20 4.83
CA TYR A 372 -13.18 27.30 3.92
C TYR A 372 -14.37 27.62 2.99
N ILE A 373 -14.99 26.59 2.36
CA ILE A 373 -16.18 26.79 1.51
C ILE A 373 -17.31 27.40 2.32
N GLN A 374 -17.58 26.89 3.52
CA GLN A 374 -18.61 27.41 4.42
C GLN A 374 -18.40 28.90 4.68
N GLY A 375 -17.17 29.30 5.04
CA GLY A 375 -16.86 30.71 5.29
C GLY A 375 -16.94 31.58 4.03
N GLN A 376 -16.67 31.05 2.83
CA GLN A 376 -16.83 31.78 1.57
C GLN A 376 -18.31 31.99 1.22
N GLU A 377 -19.16 30.98 1.35
CA GLU A 377 -20.61 31.09 1.10
C GLU A 377 -21.27 32.09 2.06
N GLU A 378 -20.89 32.07 3.34
CA GLU A 378 -21.38 33.08 4.31
C GLU A 378 -20.98 34.50 3.94
N LYS A 379 -19.72 34.71 3.50
CA LYS A 379 -19.25 36.03 3.04
C LYS A 379 -19.99 36.47 1.79
N LEU A 380 -20.20 35.54 0.85
CA LEU A 380 -20.92 35.83 -0.40
C LEU A 380 -22.38 36.20 -0.12
N ALA A 381 -23.06 35.48 0.77
CA ALA A 381 -24.41 35.78 1.19
C ALA A 381 -24.51 37.22 1.77
N ARG A 382 -23.57 37.59 2.67
CA ARG A 382 -23.51 38.95 3.23
C ARG A 382 -23.23 40.01 2.14
N ALA A 383 -22.30 39.75 1.22
CA ALA A 383 -21.98 40.69 0.13
C ALA A 383 -23.19 40.91 -0.80
N MET A 384 -24.05 39.90 -0.96
CA MET A 384 -25.27 39.96 -1.75
C MET A 384 -26.52 40.45 -0.95
N GLY A 385 -26.32 40.96 0.27
CA GLY A 385 -27.39 41.51 1.11
C GLY A 385 -28.32 40.46 1.71
N ARG A 386 -27.85 39.18 1.85
CA ARG A 386 -28.60 38.10 2.47
C ARG A 386 -28.12 37.85 3.90
N ASP A 387 -29.04 37.41 4.75
CA ASP A 387 -28.67 36.98 6.09
C ASP A 387 -27.98 35.63 6.03
N ALA A 388 -26.72 35.61 6.48
CA ALA A 388 -25.84 34.44 6.48
C ALA A 388 -25.79 33.73 7.84
N GLN A 389 -26.56 34.20 8.86
CA GLN A 389 -26.50 33.59 10.18
C GLN A 389 -27.13 32.22 10.16
N GLY A 390 -26.31 31.18 10.56
CA GLY A 390 -26.75 29.79 10.57
C GLY A 390 -26.81 29.12 9.19
N LEU A 391 -26.25 29.73 8.13
CA LEU A 391 -26.18 29.14 6.80
C LEU A 391 -25.44 27.81 6.83
N ARG A 392 -26.03 26.75 6.29
CA ARG A 392 -25.42 25.42 6.16
C ARG A 392 -25.19 25.05 4.69
N LEU A 393 -24.19 24.22 4.48
CA LEU A 393 -23.95 23.57 3.19
C LEU A 393 -24.57 22.17 3.18
N ARG A 394 -24.96 21.72 2.00
CA ARG A 394 -25.37 20.32 1.76
C ARG A 394 -24.19 19.44 1.35
N ILE A 395 -22.99 20.02 1.23
CA ILE A 395 -21.74 19.35 0.87
C ILE A 395 -21.13 18.77 2.14
N THR A 396 -20.70 17.51 2.05
CA THR A 396 -20.06 16.76 3.13
C THR A 396 -18.55 16.70 2.96
N VAL A 397 -17.83 16.23 3.97
CA VAL A 397 -16.37 15.97 3.91
C VAL A 397 -16.03 14.99 2.80
N ASP A 398 -16.87 13.96 2.61
CA ASP A 398 -16.70 12.96 1.55
C ASP A 398 -16.86 13.58 0.15
N ASP A 399 -17.79 14.55 -0.01
CA ASP A 399 -17.96 15.29 -1.25
C ASP A 399 -16.72 16.13 -1.58
N VAL A 400 -16.12 16.76 -0.56
CA VAL A 400 -14.86 17.50 -0.71
C VAL A 400 -13.75 16.58 -1.15
N GLY A 401 -13.59 15.42 -0.51
CA GLY A 401 -12.59 14.41 -0.90
C GLY A 401 -12.77 13.93 -2.33
N TYR A 402 -14.02 13.63 -2.71
CA TYR A 402 -14.39 13.24 -4.07
C TYR A 402 -14.02 14.32 -5.11
N LEU A 403 -14.43 15.57 -4.88
CA LEU A 403 -14.11 16.65 -5.81
C LEU A 403 -12.60 16.87 -5.93
N VAL A 404 -11.90 17.01 -4.80
CA VAL A 404 -10.47 17.31 -4.80
C VAL A 404 -9.66 16.19 -5.44
N ASP A 405 -9.88 14.93 -5.04
CA ASP A 405 -9.00 13.83 -5.43
C ASP A 405 -9.45 13.13 -6.70
N GLU A 406 -10.77 12.92 -6.89
CA GLU A 406 -11.25 12.14 -8.04
C GLU A 406 -11.55 13.00 -9.26
N ILE A 407 -12.20 14.15 -9.09
CA ILE A 407 -12.54 15.03 -10.20
C ILE A 407 -11.35 15.89 -10.59
N PHE A 408 -10.81 16.63 -9.63
CA PHE A 408 -9.71 17.57 -9.90
C PHE A 408 -8.30 16.96 -9.75
N ARG A 409 -8.22 15.66 -9.39
CA ARG A 409 -6.96 14.89 -9.31
C ARG A 409 -5.91 15.55 -8.42
N GLY A 410 -6.34 16.23 -7.34
CA GLY A 410 -5.49 16.92 -6.38
C GLY A 410 -4.68 18.07 -6.98
N ARG A 411 -5.22 18.75 -7.99
CA ARG A 411 -4.55 19.86 -8.67
C ARG A 411 -5.50 21.04 -8.87
N SER A 412 -4.92 22.26 -8.86
CA SER A 412 -5.64 23.46 -9.28
C SER A 412 -5.99 23.39 -10.76
N VAL A 413 -7.21 23.85 -11.13
CA VAL A 413 -7.62 23.97 -12.54
C VAL A 413 -6.90 25.10 -13.27
N VAL A 414 -6.37 26.09 -12.53
CA VAL A 414 -5.70 27.27 -13.09
C VAL A 414 -4.21 26.99 -13.34
N SER A 415 -3.45 26.67 -12.29
CA SER A 415 -1.99 26.49 -12.38
C SER A 415 -1.54 25.03 -12.47
N GLY A 416 -2.43 24.06 -12.21
CA GLY A 416 -2.04 22.66 -12.07
C GLY A 416 -1.26 22.32 -10.80
N LEU A 417 -1.02 23.27 -9.90
CA LEU A 417 -0.26 23.06 -8.67
C LEU A 417 -1.06 22.21 -7.66
N PRO A 418 -0.39 21.31 -6.91
CA PRO A 418 -1.06 20.43 -5.93
C PRO A 418 -1.03 20.96 -4.50
N THR A 419 -0.61 22.21 -4.28
CA THR A 419 -0.37 22.78 -2.94
C THR A 419 -1.46 23.74 -2.50
N ARG A 420 -1.79 23.74 -1.19
CA ARG A 420 -2.77 24.66 -0.57
C ARG A 420 -4.09 24.73 -1.32
N LEU A 421 -4.60 23.57 -1.74
CA LEU A 421 -5.83 23.49 -2.50
C LEU A 421 -7.04 23.85 -1.64
N VAL A 422 -7.97 24.55 -2.27
CA VAL A 422 -9.31 24.85 -1.76
C VAL A 422 -10.34 24.64 -2.85
N LEU A 423 -11.59 24.45 -2.48
CA LEU A 423 -12.72 24.46 -3.41
C LEU A 423 -13.38 25.84 -3.40
N VAL A 424 -13.73 26.31 -4.57
CA VAL A 424 -14.30 27.65 -4.77
C VAL A 424 -15.44 27.55 -5.79
N ARG A 425 -16.48 28.34 -5.57
CA ARG A 425 -17.56 28.50 -6.55
C ARG A 425 -16.98 29.10 -7.85
N TRP A 426 -17.28 28.46 -9.00
CA TRP A 426 -16.73 28.88 -10.29
C TRP A 426 -17.37 30.12 -10.88
N ARG A 427 -18.68 30.32 -10.62
CA ARG A 427 -19.46 31.44 -11.15
C ARG A 427 -20.22 32.12 -10.03
N GLN A 428 -20.58 33.39 -10.23
CA GLN A 428 -21.52 34.04 -9.33
C GLN A 428 -22.84 33.24 -9.28
N PRO A 429 -23.43 33.03 -8.10
CA PRO A 429 -24.71 32.38 -7.99
C PRO A 429 -25.85 33.32 -8.43
N ASP A 430 -26.97 32.73 -8.75
CA ASP A 430 -28.20 33.47 -8.97
C ASP A 430 -28.64 34.21 -7.70
N LYS A 431 -29.51 35.24 -7.85
CA LYS A 431 -29.98 36.06 -6.73
C LYS A 431 -30.67 35.26 -5.62
N LYS A 432 -31.15 34.04 -5.89
CA LYS A 432 -31.78 33.14 -4.93
C LYS A 432 -30.92 31.89 -4.66
N PHE A 433 -29.72 32.07 -4.17
CA PHE A 433 -28.82 30.94 -3.86
C PHE A 433 -28.86 30.47 -2.40
N VAL A 434 -29.65 31.13 -1.55
CA VAL A 434 -29.93 30.70 -0.18
C VAL A 434 -31.40 30.33 -0.09
N ASN A 435 -31.69 29.14 0.43
CA ASN A 435 -33.05 28.66 0.67
C ASN A 435 -33.26 28.41 2.17
N GLU A 436 -34.50 28.48 2.64
CA GLU A 436 -34.88 28.24 4.02
C GLU A 436 -35.89 27.07 4.03
N ASP A 437 -35.67 26.09 4.90
CA ASP A 437 -36.56 24.95 5.05
C ASP A 437 -37.72 25.27 6.02
N ILE A 438 -38.60 24.27 6.23
CA ILE A 438 -39.81 24.38 7.06
C ILE A 438 -39.47 24.70 8.52
N ASP A 439 -38.28 24.32 8.99
CA ASP A 439 -37.81 24.56 10.36
C ASP A 439 -37.00 25.87 10.49
N GLY A 440 -36.95 26.70 9.45
CA GLY A 440 -36.23 27.98 9.43
C GLY A 440 -34.71 27.81 9.30
N GLN A 441 -34.21 26.62 8.97
CA GLN A 441 -32.79 26.39 8.73
C GLN A 441 -32.41 26.85 7.32
N LYS A 442 -31.39 27.70 7.23
CA LYS A 442 -30.88 28.24 5.96
C LYS A 442 -29.85 27.32 5.33
N TYR A 443 -30.01 27.06 4.05
CA TYR A 443 -29.10 26.26 3.24
C TYR A 443 -28.64 27.04 2.02
N SER A 444 -27.34 26.92 1.70
CA SER A 444 -26.85 27.34 0.38
C SER A 444 -27.27 26.32 -0.67
N LEU A 445 -27.72 26.80 -1.83
CA LEU A 445 -28.01 26.00 -3.02
C LEU A 445 -26.72 25.65 -3.79
N LEU A 446 -25.57 25.68 -3.11
CA LEU A 446 -24.28 25.25 -3.66
C LEU A 446 -24.30 23.76 -3.96
N GLU A 447 -24.03 23.42 -5.20
CA GLU A 447 -23.90 22.05 -5.67
C GLU A 447 -22.43 21.73 -6.00
N MET A 448 -22.09 20.45 -6.07
CA MET A 448 -20.72 20.01 -6.40
C MET A 448 -20.26 20.51 -7.76
N ARG A 449 -21.16 20.55 -8.73
CA ARG A 449 -20.93 21.07 -10.10
C ARG A 449 -20.65 22.57 -10.15
N ASP A 450 -20.86 23.30 -9.08
CA ASP A 450 -20.55 24.73 -8.98
C ASP A 450 -19.11 24.99 -8.51
N LEU A 451 -18.43 23.93 -8.03
CA LEU A 451 -17.14 24.03 -7.37
C LEU A 451 -15.99 23.61 -8.27
N VAL A 452 -14.90 24.34 -8.17
CA VAL A 452 -13.60 23.99 -8.79
C VAL A 452 -12.48 24.06 -7.76
N THR A 453 -11.42 23.30 -8.01
CA THR A 453 -10.23 23.28 -7.15
C THR A 453 -9.22 24.34 -7.61
N MET A 454 -8.81 25.20 -6.70
CA MET A 454 -7.78 26.24 -6.91
C MET A 454 -6.77 26.22 -5.76
N THR A 455 -5.60 26.82 -5.96
CA THR A 455 -4.74 27.20 -4.82
C THR A 455 -5.39 28.33 -4.04
N ARG A 456 -5.03 28.53 -2.78
CA ARG A 456 -5.62 29.57 -1.93
C ARG A 456 -5.40 30.99 -2.48
N ASP A 457 -4.27 31.22 -3.14
CA ASP A 457 -3.95 32.52 -3.74
C ASP A 457 -4.78 32.80 -4.99
N GLU A 458 -4.95 31.78 -5.85
CA GLU A 458 -5.84 31.84 -7.03
C GLU A 458 -7.29 32.05 -6.61
N ALA A 459 -7.74 31.32 -5.59
CA ALA A 459 -9.08 31.45 -5.03
C ALA A 459 -9.36 32.86 -4.48
N THR A 460 -8.35 33.50 -3.87
CA THR A 460 -8.47 34.89 -3.38
C THR A 460 -8.60 35.87 -4.53
N ARG A 461 -7.87 35.68 -5.63
CA ARG A 461 -8.00 36.48 -6.84
C ARG A 461 -9.36 36.28 -7.50
N HIS A 462 -9.77 35.01 -7.67
CA HIS A 462 -11.06 34.63 -8.26
C HIS A 462 -12.23 35.23 -7.46
N TRP A 463 -12.16 35.20 -6.13
CA TRP A 463 -13.13 35.78 -5.24
C TRP A 463 -13.32 37.31 -5.54
N LYS A 464 -12.22 38.06 -5.62
CA LYS A 464 -12.25 39.52 -5.83
C LYS A 464 -12.74 39.92 -7.21
N GLU A 465 -12.32 39.17 -8.25
CA GLU A 465 -12.58 39.57 -9.64
C GLU A 465 -13.87 38.99 -10.19
N VAL A 466 -14.24 37.73 -9.80
CA VAL A 466 -15.41 37.03 -10.30
C VAL A 466 -16.57 37.06 -9.31
N LEU A 467 -16.38 36.55 -8.08
CA LEU A 467 -17.53 36.28 -7.20
C LEU A 467 -18.16 37.57 -6.63
N ILE A 468 -17.36 38.60 -6.30
CA ILE A 468 -17.83 39.91 -5.83
C ILE A 468 -17.51 41.02 -6.84
N GLY A 469 -16.69 40.74 -7.85
CA GLY A 469 -16.36 41.68 -8.92
C GLY A 469 -17.38 41.67 -10.06
N SER A 470 -17.01 42.28 -11.17
CA SER A 470 -17.85 42.37 -12.35
C SER A 470 -17.39 41.49 -13.52
N ARG A 471 -16.26 40.76 -13.35
CA ARG A 471 -15.72 39.90 -14.41
C ARG A 471 -16.35 38.55 -14.41
N THR A 472 -16.48 37.96 -15.60
CA THR A 472 -16.82 36.58 -15.78
C THR A 472 -15.55 35.69 -15.78
N PRO A 473 -15.64 34.37 -15.51
CA PRO A 473 -14.49 33.47 -15.64
C PRO A 473 -13.84 33.53 -17.02
N GLN A 474 -14.64 33.71 -18.09
CA GLN A 474 -14.17 33.80 -19.48
C GLN A 474 -13.30 35.05 -19.74
N GLU A 475 -13.50 36.12 -18.98
CA GLU A 475 -12.71 37.36 -19.07
C GLU A 475 -11.44 37.31 -18.21
N LEU A 476 -11.40 36.41 -17.23
CA LEU A 476 -10.28 36.32 -16.27
C LEU A 476 -9.28 35.24 -16.66
N TYR A 477 -9.74 34.12 -17.22
CA TYR A 477 -8.94 32.94 -17.52
C TYR A 477 -8.83 32.68 -19.01
N ASP A 478 -7.73 32.04 -19.42
CA ASP A 478 -7.50 31.65 -20.80
C ASP A 478 -8.39 30.46 -21.24
N GLU A 479 -8.39 30.20 -22.53
CA GLU A 479 -9.18 29.12 -23.15
C GLU A 479 -8.77 27.73 -22.64
N ALA A 480 -7.50 27.52 -22.29
CA ALA A 480 -7.00 26.24 -21.78
C ALA A 480 -7.58 25.93 -20.39
N VAL A 481 -7.64 26.91 -19.50
CA VAL A 481 -8.29 26.80 -18.20
C VAL A 481 -9.79 26.57 -18.34
N MET A 482 -10.46 27.30 -19.24
CA MET A 482 -11.88 27.10 -19.49
C MET A 482 -12.20 25.68 -19.97
N LYS A 483 -11.47 25.19 -20.96
CA LYS A 483 -11.60 23.80 -21.44
C LYS A 483 -11.33 22.77 -20.34
N MET A 484 -10.35 23.03 -19.47
CA MET A 484 -10.04 22.12 -18.35
C MET A 484 -11.21 22.08 -17.36
N VAL A 485 -11.76 23.23 -16.98
CA VAL A 485 -12.92 23.32 -16.07
C VAL A 485 -14.12 22.61 -16.67
N ASP A 486 -14.47 22.91 -17.92
CA ASP A 486 -15.62 22.31 -18.60
C ASP A 486 -15.47 20.77 -18.66
N LYS A 487 -14.27 20.28 -18.94
CA LYS A 487 -13.97 18.84 -18.93
C LYS A 487 -14.20 18.23 -17.55
N ARG A 488 -13.72 18.87 -16.47
CA ARG A 488 -13.86 18.36 -15.11
C ARG A 488 -15.32 18.37 -14.62
N LEU A 489 -16.03 19.43 -14.93
CA LEU A 489 -17.46 19.52 -14.61
C LEU A 489 -18.32 18.55 -15.43
N ALA A 490 -17.88 18.21 -16.64
CA ALA A 490 -18.51 17.15 -17.43
C ALA A 490 -18.24 15.76 -16.83
N GLU A 491 -17.00 15.48 -16.40
CA GLU A 491 -16.64 14.26 -15.69
C GLU A 491 -17.45 14.13 -14.39
N GLU A 492 -17.66 15.20 -13.64
CA GLU A 492 -18.46 15.21 -12.42
C GLU A 492 -19.90 14.77 -12.71
N ARG A 493 -20.56 15.39 -13.70
CA ARG A 493 -21.93 15.02 -14.12
C ARG A 493 -22.07 13.56 -14.57
N GLU A 494 -21.06 13.04 -15.29
CA GLU A 494 -21.05 11.64 -15.71
C GLU A 494 -20.94 10.71 -14.50
N TYR A 495 -20.20 11.11 -13.46
CA TYR A 495 -19.91 10.28 -12.30
C TYR A 495 -20.91 10.44 -11.14
N GLU A 496 -21.77 11.46 -11.17
CA GLU A 496 -22.83 11.69 -10.17
C GLU A 496 -23.71 10.44 -9.98
N LYS A 497 -24.03 9.72 -11.06
CA LYS A 497 -24.81 8.49 -11.02
C LYS A 497 -24.18 7.33 -10.22
N TYR A 498 -22.89 7.42 -9.89
CA TYR A 498 -22.16 6.41 -9.12
C TYR A 498 -22.00 6.80 -7.63
N ARG A 499 -22.67 7.86 -7.20
CA ARG A 499 -22.63 8.39 -5.82
C ARG A 499 -23.98 8.27 -5.10
#